data_8e23a3565b6f75604be2d46d3505c4f0
#
_entry.id   8e23a3565b6f75604be2d46d3505c4f0
#
_cell.length_a   1.000
_cell.length_b   1.000
_cell.length_c   1.000
_cell.angle_alpha   90.00
_cell.angle_beta   90.00
_cell.angle_gamma   90.00
#
_symmetry.space_group_name_H-M   'P 1'
#
loop_
_entity.id
_entity.type
_entity.pdbx_description
1 polymer ?
#
loop_
_entity_poly.entity_id
_entity_poly.type
_entity_poly.pdbx_seq_one_letter_code
_entity_poly.pdbx_strand_id
1 'polypeptide(L)'
;TGVAGDDYAIGYVSLGSLNDTVKALKIDGVEPTVENIKSDSYKVYRPFNIATKGEVSEAAQDFIDYILSAEGQQIVSDEGYITVDDAAPAFAGGQASGSVTVAGSSSVSPVMEKLAEAYMKLNGNVKIEIQTSDSTTGMTSAMDGVCDIGMASRELKDTETAELTATVIAQDGIAVVVNNNNPIDNLTKDQVKSIYVGETTSWSEVE
;
A
#
# COMPACT_ATOMS: atom_id res chain seq x y z
N THR A 1 16.20 8.01 6.93
CA THR A 1 17.35 8.71 7.58
C THR A 1 18.62 7.86 7.60
N GLY A 2 18.58 6.53 7.80
CA GLY A 2 19.78 5.69 7.82
C GLY A 2 20.56 5.74 6.50
N VAL A 3 19.88 5.52 5.36
CA VAL A 3 20.52 5.52 4.02
C VAL A 3 21.15 6.87 3.67
N ALA A 4 20.49 7.97 4.02
CA ALA A 4 21.03 9.31 3.74
C ALA A 4 22.30 9.64 4.54
N GLY A 5 22.56 8.93 5.64
CA GLY A 5 23.72 9.15 6.51
C GLY A 5 24.88 8.15 6.34
N ASP A 6 24.77 7.18 5.42
CA ASP A 6 25.76 6.13 5.20
C ASP A 6 25.88 5.84 3.70
N ASP A 7 27.07 6.14 3.14
CA ASP A 7 27.37 5.98 1.71
C ASP A 7 27.26 4.53 1.22
N TYR A 8 27.33 3.56 2.12
CA TYR A 8 27.27 2.13 1.80
C TYR A 8 25.89 1.50 2.06
N ALA A 9 24.97 2.26 2.66
CA ALA A 9 23.67 1.71 3.02
C ALA A 9 22.76 1.54 1.80
N ILE A 10 21.96 0.47 1.85
CA ILE A 10 20.82 0.22 0.97
C ILE A 10 19.54 0.20 1.81
N GLY A 11 18.45 0.65 1.24
CA GLY A 11 17.14 0.61 1.87
C GLY A 11 16.03 0.53 0.83
N TYR A 12 14.82 0.58 1.30
CA TYR A 12 13.64 0.72 0.45
C TYR A 12 12.65 1.69 1.07
N VAL A 13 11.85 2.29 0.24
CA VAL A 13 10.81 3.25 0.65
C VAL A 13 9.62 3.16 -0.29
N SER A 14 8.42 3.45 0.23
CA SER A 14 7.25 3.68 -0.62
C SER A 14 7.52 4.82 -1.59
N LEU A 15 7.08 4.67 -2.84
CA LEU A 15 7.28 5.67 -3.89
C LEU A 15 6.74 7.06 -3.48
N GLY A 16 5.60 7.10 -2.80
CA GLY A 16 5.00 8.32 -2.28
C GLY A 16 5.83 9.03 -1.19
N SER A 17 6.78 8.31 -0.57
CA SER A 17 7.69 8.88 0.45
C SER A 17 9.10 9.16 -0.08
N LEU A 18 9.37 8.88 -1.36
CA LEU A 18 10.66 9.13 -1.97
C LEU A 18 10.95 10.64 -2.05
N ASN A 19 12.18 11.03 -1.72
CA ASN A 19 12.64 12.43 -1.78
C ASN A 19 14.14 12.52 -2.11
N ASP A 20 14.63 13.71 -2.35
CA ASP A 20 15.99 13.98 -2.82
C ASP A 20 17.12 13.69 -1.82
N THR A 21 16.81 13.24 -0.60
CA THR A 21 17.82 12.87 0.41
C THR A 21 18.48 11.52 0.14
N VAL A 22 17.93 10.74 -0.77
CA VAL A 22 18.42 9.42 -1.19
C VAL A 22 18.26 9.27 -2.71
N LYS A 23 19.05 8.37 -3.30
CA LYS A 23 18.97 8.03 -4.71
C LYS A 23 18.14 6.75 -4.91
N ALA A 24 17.10 6.82 -5.73
CA ALA A 24 16.36 5.64 -6.16
C ALA A 24 17.12 4.91 -7.28
N LEU A 25 17.22 3.60 -7.17
CA LEU A 25 17.83 2.74 -8.18
C LEU A 25 16.82 2.31 -9.23
N LYS A 26 17.28 2.14 -10.46
CA LYS A 26 16.58 1.34 -11.47
C LYS A 26 16.63 -0.12 -11.04
N ILE A 27 15.56 -0.85 -11.32
CA ILE A 27 15.54 -2.31 -11.16
C ILE A 27 15.30 -2.92 -12.54
N ASP A 28 16.20 -3.81 -12.95
CA ASP A 28 16.22 -4.39 -14.30
C ASP A 28 16.22 -3.31 -15.41
N GLY A 29 16.88 -2.19 -15.17
CA GLY A 29 16.97 -1.05 -16.08
C GLY A 29 15.75 -0.12 -16.07
N VAL A 30 14.73 -0.38 -15.25
CA VAL A 30 13.47 0.40 -15.19
C VAL A 30 13.44 1.29 -13.95
N GLU A 31 13.06 2.56 -14.12
CA GLU A 31 12.90 3.52 -13.03
C GLU A 31 11.63 3.26 -12.20
N PRO A 32 11.66 3.48 -10.87
CA PRO A 32 10.49 3.37 -10.01
C PRO A 32 9.57 4.59 -10.19
N THR A 33 8.73 4.56 -11.22
CA THR A 33 7.74 5.61 -11.48
C THR A 33 6.32 5.02 -11.51
N VAL A 34 5.32 5.88 -11.28
CA VAL A 34 3.91 5.49 -11.35
C VAL A 34 3.58 4.89 -12.72
N GLU A 35 4.05 5.50 -13.81
CA GLU A 35 3.81 5.05 -15.18
C GLU A 35 4.42 3.67 -15.43
N ASN A 36 5.64 3.44 -14.93
CA ASN A 36 6.32 2.16 -15.11
C ASN A 36 5.67 1.03 -14.28
N ILE A 37 5.06 1.35 -13.15
CA ILE A 37 4.30 0.38 -12.36
C ILE A 37 2.96 0.10 -13.04
N LYS A 38 2.21 1.13 -13.47
CA LYS A 38 0.94 0.97 -14.19
C LYS A 38 1.11 0.18 -15.49
N SER A 39 2.21 0.36 -16.21
CA SER A 39 2.55 -0.43 -17.41
C SER A 39 3.13 -1.80 -17.10
N ASP A 40 3.25 -2.17 -15.83
CA ASP A 40 3.87 -3.41 -15.36
C ASP A 40 5.33 -3.59 -15.84
N SER A 41 6.01 -2.50 -16.19
CA SER A 41 7.43 -2.49 -16.55
C SER A 41 8.32 -2.53 -15.30
N TYR A 42 7.97 -1.80 -14.24
CA TYR A 42 8.62 -1.87 -12.94
C TYR A 42 7.91 -2.87 -12.03
N LYS A 43 8.62 -3.89 -11.56
CA LYS A 43 8.04 -5.06 -10.90
C LYS A 43 8.11 -5.05 -9.37
N VAL A 44 8.64 -3.99 -8.75
CA VAL A 44 8.78 -3.90 -7.29
C VAL A 44 7.67 -3.02 -6.75
N TYR A 45 6.50 -3.60 -6.58
CA TYR A 45 5.31 -2.99 -5.99
C TYR A 45 4.50 -4.04 -5.23
N ARG A 46 3.57 -3.59 -4.42
CA ARG A 46 2.67 -4.45 -3.64
C ARG A 46 1.26 -3.89 -3.65
N PRO A 47 0.23 -4.74 -3.63
CA PRO A 47 -1.14 -4.28 -3.47
C PRO A 47 -1.40 -3.83 -2.03
N PHE A 48 -2.22 -2.81 -1.90
CA PHE A 48 -2.94 -2.51 -0.68
C PHE A 48 -4.32 -3.11 -0.80
N ASN A 49 -4.58 -4.11 0.02
CA ASN A 49 -5.83 -4.84 0.05
C ASN A 49 -6.64 -4.47 1.28
N ILE A 50 -7.94 -4.36 1.11
CA ILE A 50 -8.90 -4.57 2.17
C ILE A 50 -9.55 -5.95 2.00
N ALA A 51 -10.02 -6.53 3.09
CA ALA A 51 -10.67 -7.83 3.06
C ALA A 51 -11.84 -7.88 4.03
N THR A 52 -12.94 -8.52 3.60
CA THR A 52 -14.18 -8.64 4.36
C THR A 52 -14.62 -10.08 4.43
N LYS A 53 -15.35 -10.45 5.50
CA LYS A 53 -15.91 -11.80 5.69
C LYS A 53 -17.40 -11.83 5.41
N GLY A 54 -17.81 -12.58 4.39
CA GLY A 54 -19.22 -12.75 4.05
C GLY A 54 -19.93 -11.43 3.70
N GLU A 55 -21.16 -11.29 4.17
CA GLU A 55 -21.94 -10.04 3.97
C GLU A 55 -21.45 -8.97 4.95
N VAL A 56 -21.18 -7.77 4.43
CA VAL A 56 -20.78 -6.61 5.21
C VAL A 56 -21.98 -5.74 5.57
N SER A 57 -21.86 -4.92 6.61
CA SER A 57 -22.88 -3.93 6.94
C SER A 57 -23.04 -2.89 5.84
N GLU A 58 -24.23 -2.26 5.76
CA GLU A 58 -24.47 -1.16 4.82
C GLU A 58 -23.43 -0.03 4.97
N ALA A 59 -23.03 0.29 6.21
CA ALA A 59 -22.01 1.28 6.49
C ALA A 59 -20.62 0.88 5.97
N ALA A 60 -20.24 -0.40 6.12
CA ALA A 60 -18.97 -0.89 5.61
C ALA A 60 -18.96 -0.93 4.08
N GLN A 61 -20.04 -1.34 3.43
CA GLN A 61 -20.14 -1.35 1.97
C GLN A 61 -20.10 0.08 1.39
N ASP A 62 -20.84 1.02 1.99
CA ASP A 62 -20.86 2.43 1.55
C ASP A 62 -19.46 3.05 1.67
N PHE A 63 -18.69 2.71 2.71
CA PHE A 63 -17.30 3.14 2.85
C PHE A 63 -16.38 2.50 1.82
N ILE A 64 -16.55 1.20 1.51
CA ILE A 64 -15.79 0.51 0.45
C ILE A 64 -16.08 1.16 -0.90
N ASP A 65 -17.34 1.46 -1.20
CA ASP A 65 -17.75 2.14 -2.43
C ASP A 65 -17.14 3.53 -2.53
N TYR A 66 -17.03 4.26 -1.40
CA TYR A 66 -16.30 5.53 -1.34
C TYR A 66 -14.81 5.39 -1.64
N ILE A 67 -14.14 4.40 -1.05
CA ILE A 67 -12.71 4.15 -1.31
C ILE A 67 -12.44 3.93 -2.81
N LEU A 68 -13.33 3.20 -3.47
CA LEU A 68 -13.21 2.86 -4.90
C LEU A 68 -13.78 3.93 -5.85
N SER A 69 -14.38 4.99 -5.34
CA SER A 69 -14.91 6.10 -6.12
C SER A 69 -13.81 7.04 -6.63
N ALA A 70 -14.17 7.95 -7.54
CA ALA A 70 -13.26 8.98 -8.03
C ALA A 70 -12.68 9.83 -6.90
N GLU A 71 -13.49 10.18 -5.89
CA GLU A 71 -13.07 10.96 -4.72
C GLU A 71 -12.09 10.17 -3.84
N GLY A 72 -12.36 8.89 -3.59
CA GLY A 72 -11.47 8.02 -2.84
C GLY A 72 -10.16 7.77 -3.58
N GLN A 73 -10.21 7.49 -4.88
CA GLN A 73 -9.02 7.27 -5.69
C GLN A 73 -8.18 8.55 -5.89
N GLN A 74 -8.81 9.73 -5.84
CA GLN A 74 -8.06 10.99 -5.79
C GLN A 74 -7.22 11.10 -4.50
N ILE A 75 -7.76 10.71 -3.36
CA ILE A 75 -7.02 10.67 -2.08
C ILE A 75 -5.86 9.68 -2.16
N VAL A 76 -6.07 8.49 -2.75
CA VAL A 76 -5.01 7.50 -2.99
C VAL A 76 -3.86 8.13 -3.78
N SER A 77 -4.17 8.86 -4.87
CA SER A 77 -3.19 9.55 -5.69
C SER A 77 -2.47 10.69 -4.95
N ASP A 78 -3.21 11.50 -4.20
CA ASP A 78 -2.67 12.64 -3.44
C ASP A 78 -1.71 12.20 -2.33
N GLU A 79 -1.93 11.02 -1.75
CA GLU A 79 -1.03 10.39 -0.76
C GLU A 79 0.17 9.66 -1.43
N GLY A 80 0.32 9.76 -2.75
CA GLY A 80 1.46 9.22 -3.53
C GLY A 80 1.38 7.73 -3.83
N TYR A 81 0.23 7.12 -3.67
CA TYR A 81 -0.04 5.74 -4.07
C TYR A 81 -0.62 5.68 -5.49
N ILE A 82 -0.65 4.48 -6.05
CA ILE A 82 -1.12 4.24 -7.40
C ILE A 82 -2.58 3.80 -7.36
N THR A 83 -3.43 4.50 -8.08
CA THR A 83 -4.85 4.23 -8.21
C THR A 83 -5.13 2.88 -8.88
N VAL A 84 -6.22 2.24 -8.50
CA VAL A 84 -6.67 0.97 -9.12
C VAL A 84 -7.56 1.21 -10.34
N ASP A 85 -8.24 2.37 -10.39
CA ASP A 85 -9.08 2.78 -11.50
C ASP A 85 -9.01 4.31 -11.69
N ASP A 86 -8.41 4.75 -12.80
CA ASP A 86 -8.29 6.16 -13.15
C ASP A 86 -9.62 6.74 -13.72
N ALA A 87 -10.59 5.88 -14.03
CA ALA A 87 -11.91 6.23 -14.55
C ALA A 87 -13.02 5.87 -13.54
N ALA A 88 -12.68 5.74 -12.26
CA ALA A 88 -13.65 5.43 -11.22
C ALA A 88 -14.85 6.40 -11.24
N PRO A 89 -16.08 5.89 -11.03
CA PRO A 89 -17.25 6.76 -10.99
C PRO A 89 -17.24 7.67 -9.75
N ALA A 90 -17.94 8.80 -9.83
CA ALA A 90 -18.16 9.63 -8.66
C ALA A 90 -18.93 8.85 -7.57
N PHE A 91 -18.65 9.15 -6.31
CA PHE A 91 -19.36 8.52 -5.19
C PHE A 91 -20.84 8.91 -5.17
N ALA A 92 -21.72 7.93 -5.12
CA ALA A 92 -23.16 8.12 -5.14
C ALA A 92 -23.87 7.72 -3.84
N GLY A 93 -23.12 7.27 -2.82
CA GLY A 93 -23.63 6.84 -1.50
C GLY A 93 -23.69 7.96 -0.47
N GLY A 94 -23.37 7.64 0.78
CA GLY A 94 -23.32 8.59 1.91
C GLY A 94 -24.62 8.70 2.70
N GLN A 95 -25.52 7.71 2.57
CA GLN A 95 -26.78 7.63 3.34
C GLN A 95 -26.74 6.56 4.44
N ALA A 96 -25.74 5.72 4.47
CA ALA A 96 -25.57 4.69 5.48
C ALA A 96 -25.35 5.29 6.89
N SER A 97 -25.59 4.49 7.91
CA SER A 97 -25.37 4.86 9.31
C SER A 97 -24.82 3.67 10.09
N GLY A 98 -24.01 3.96 11.11
CA GLY A 98 -23.44 2.91 11.98
C GLY A 98 -21.96 3.13 12.29
N SER A 99 -21.30 2.06 12.70
CA SER A 99 -19.86 2.07 12.96
C SER A 99 -19.16 0.98 12.15
N VAL A 100 -17.94 1.27 11.70
CA VAL A 100 -17.08 0.36 10.95
C VAL A 100 -15.73 0.29 11.64
N THR A 101 -15.30 -0.90 11.99
CA THR A 101 -13.96 -1.16 12.53
C THR A 101 -13.06 -1.68 11.42
N VAL A 102 -11.97 -0.97 11.18
CA VAL A 102 -10.93 -1.32 10.20
C VAL A 102 -9.67 -1.70 10.95
N ALA A 103 -9.07 -2.86 10.66
CA ALA A 103 -7.87 -3.29 11.39
C ALA A 103 -6.79 -3.85 10.45
N GLY A 104 -5.52 -3.62 10.77
CA GLY A 104 -4.41 -4.30 10.09
C GLY A 104 -3.23 -3.42 9.74
N SER A 105 -2.70 -3.63 8.55
CA SER A 105 -1.41 -3.14 8.05
C SER A 105 -1.10 -1.67 8.35
N SER A 106 -0.01 -1.44 9.09
CA SER A 106 0.54 -0.11 9.35
C SER A 106 0.97 0.64 8.09
N SER A 107 1.24 -0.06 7.00
CA SER A 107 1.56 0.55 5.71
C SER A 107 0.32 1.08 4.99
N VAL A 108 -0.84 0.48 5.21
CA VAL A 108 -2.14 0.92 4.63
C VAL A 108 -2.79 1.99 5.50
N SER A 109 -2.54 1.99 6.82
CA SER A 109 -3.19 2.90 7.77
C SER A 109 -3.13 4.38 7.37
N PRO A 110 -2.01 4.95 6.89
CA PRO A 110 -1.97 6.38 6.56
C PRO A 110 -2.99 6.80 5.50
N VAL A 111 -3.10 6.06 4.40
CA VAL A 111 -4.08 6.35 3.36
C VAL A 111 -5.50 6.03 3.82
N MET A 112 -5.68 4.96 4.61
CA MET A 112 -7.00 4.59 5.16
C MET A 112 -7.53 5.67 6.12
N GLU A 113 -6.67 6.28 6.94
CA GLU A 113 -7.05 7.39 7.82
C GLU A 113 -7.55 8.60 7.03
N LYS A 114 -6.90 8.94 5.90
CA LYS A 114 -7.33 10.02 5.03
C LYS A 114 -8.68 9.73 4.36
N LEU A 115 -8.85 8.51 3.87
CA LEU A 115 -10.10 8.04 3.27
C LEU A 115 -11.24 8.07 4.30
N ALA A 116 -11.00 7.56 5.51
CA ALA A 116 -11.99 7.55 6.59
C ALA A 116 -12.35 8.98 7.04
N GLU A 117 -11.37 9.86 7.19
CA GLU A 117 -11.61 11.26 7.56
C GLU A 117 -12.46 11.99 6.52
N ALA A 118 -12.15 11.82 5.24
CA ALA A 118 -12.87 12.43 4.15
C ALA A 118 -14.31 11.88 4.04
N TYR A 119 -14.47 10.56 4.15
CA TYR A 119 -15.78 9.92 4.14
C TYR A 119 -16.66 10.35 5.32
N MET A 120 -16.12 10.39 6.54
CA MET A 120 -16.87 10.84 7.73
C MET A 120 -17.25 12.33 7.67
N LYS A 121 -16.52 13.16 6.93
CA LYS A 121 -16.92 14.55 6.65
C LYS A 121 -18.11 14.61 5.68
N LEU A 122 -18.17 13.68 4.74
CA LEU A 122 -19.26 13.56 3.78
C LEU A 122 -20.52 12.95 4.43
N ASN A 123 -20.33 11.89 5.22
CA ASN A 123 -21.40 11.17 5.92
C ASN A 123 -21.13 11.10 7.43
N GLY A 124 -21.62 12.09 8.16
CA GLY A 124 -21.47 12.17 9.62
C GLY A 124 -22.28 11.13 10.44
N ASN A 125 -23.08 10.29 9.78
CA ASN A 125 -23.86 9.22 10.43
C ASN A 125 -23.07 7.92 10.57
N VAL A 126 -21.89 7.82 9.95
CA VAL A 126 -20.99 6.69 10.05
C VAL A 126 -19.77 7.05 10.87
N LYS A 127 -19.38 6.18 11.80
CA LYS A 127 -18.13 6.26 12.55
C LYS A 127 -17.19 5.19 12.08
N ILE A 128 -15.96 5.57 11.68
CA ILE A 128 -14.91 4.63 11.30
C ILE A 128 -13.81 4.66 12.35
N GLU A 129 -13.44 3.49 12.85
CA GLU A 129 -12.32 3.30 13.78
C GLU A 129 -11.23 2.47 13.11
N ILE A 130 -9.98 2.96 13.12
CA ILE A 130 -8.85 2.28 12.52
C ILE A 130 -7.92 1.78 13.62
N GLN A 131 -7.61 0.49 13.58
CA GLN A 131 -6.71 -0.22 14.50
C GLN A 131 -5.47 -0.68 13.75
N THR A 132 -4.38 0.06 13.90
CA THR A 132 -3.11 -0.22 13.21
C THR A 132 -2.37 -1.39 13.85
N SER A 133 -1.97 -2.35 13.02
CA SER A 133 -1.17 -3.52 13.39
C SER A 133 -0.33 -3.99 12.19
N ASP A 134 -0.20 -5.30 11.99
CA ASP A 134 0.38 -5.90 10.78
C ASP A 134 -0.71 -6.56 9.91
N SER A 135 -0.34 -6.90 8.65
CA SER A 135 -1.29 -7.50 7.69
C SER A 135 -1.86 -8.84 8.17
N THR A 136 -1.08 -9.67 8.85
CA THR A 136 -1.55 -10.99 9.31
C THR A 136 -2.57 -10.83 10.44
N THR A 137 -2.29 -9.94 11.39
CA THR A 137 -3.22 -9.59 12.47
C THR A 137 -4.53 -9.02 11.90
N GLY A 138 -4.46 -8.12 10.89
CA GLY A 138 -5.63 -7.58 10.23
C GLY A 138 -6.50 -8.66 9.56
N MET A 139 -5.87 -9.58 8.82
CA MET A 139 -6.60 -10.68 8.18
C MET A 139 -7.21 -11.63 9.20
N THR A 140 -6.49 -11.97 10.27
CA THR A 140 -7.02 -12.81 11.36
C THR A 140 -8.22 -12.13 12.04
N SER A 141 -8.12 -10.83 12.32
CA SER A 141 -9.23 -10.07 12.93
C SER A 141 -10.48 -10.05 12.05
N ALA A 142 -10.32 -9.98 10.71
CA ALA A 142 -11.45 -10.07 9.77
C ALA A 142 -12.04 -11.48 9.73
N MET A 143 -11.19 -12.53 9.69
CA MET A 143 -11.66 -13.93 9.73
C MET A 143 -12.42 -14.25 11.03
N ASP A 144 -11.98 -13.70 12.16
CA ASP A 144 -12.60 -13.90 13.47
C ASP A 144 -13.84 -12.99 13.70
N GLY A 145 -14.11 -12.06 12.78
CA GLY A 145 -15.21 -11.10 12.91
C GLY A 145 -14.97 -10.03 13.99
N VAL A 146 -13.71 -9.78 14.36
CA VAL A 146 -13.32 -8.74 15.33
C VAL A 146 -13.30 -7.36 14.68
N CYS A 147 -13.07 -7.29 13.38
CA CYS A 147 -13.23 -6.08 12.58
C CYS A 147 -14.12 -6.33 11.36
N ASP A 148 -14.71 -5.28 10.83
CA ASP A 148 -15.54 -5.31 9.63
C ASP A 148 -14.68 -5.39 8.35
N ILE A 149 -13.53 -4.71 8.37
CA ILE A 149 -12.60 -4.60 7.25
C ILE A 149 -11.18 -4.87 7.75
N GLY A 150 -10.53 -5.90 7.21
CA GLY A 150 -9.09 -6.13 7.43
C GLY A 150 -8.25 -5.39 6.39
N MET A 151 -7.02 -4.96 6.76
CA MET A 151 -6.07 -4.31 5.85
C MET A 151 -4.80 -5.13 5.68
N ALA A 152 -4.34 -5.31 4.44
CA ALA A 152 -3.06 -5.96 4.13
C ALA A 152 -2.28 -5.19 3.05
N SER A 153 -0.96 -5.06 3.23
CA SER A 153 -0.02 -4.51 2.24
C SER A 153 0.72 -5.62 1.47
N ARG A 154 0.00 -6.66 1.12
CA ARG A 154 0.45 -7.84 0.37
C ARG A 154 -0.74 -8.57 -0.21
N GLU A 155 -0.48 -9.49 -1.12
CA GLU A 155 -1.49 -10.48 -1.50
C GLU A 155 -1.97 -11.29 -0.30
N LEU A 156 -3.25 -11.66 -0.29
CA LEU A 156 -3.80 -12.54 0.71
C LEU A 156 -3.24 -13.96 0.50
N LYS A 157 -3.04 -14.68 1.59
CA LYS A 157 -2.65 -16.11 1.54
C LYS A 157 -3.85 -16.97 1.14
N ASP A 158 -3.60 -18.16 0.62
CA ASP A 158 -4.66 -19.12 0.25
C ASP A 158 -5.62 -19.41 1.41
N THR A 159 -5.11 -19.47 2.64
CA THR A 159 -5.92 -19.66 3.85
C THR A 159 -6.80 -18.46 4.18
N GLU A 160 -6.38 -17.25 3.80
CA GLU A 160 -7.14 -16.02 4.01
C GLU A 160 -8.21 -15.86 2.91
N THR A 161 -7.85 -16.12 1.64
CA THR A 161 -8.80 -16.04 0.51
C THR A 161 -9.89 -17.10 0.55
N ALA A 162 -9.68 -18.19 1.30
CA ALA A 162 -10.71 -19.21 1.54
C ALA A 162 -11.90 -18.70 2.39
N GLU A 163 -11.68 -17.65 3.21
CA GLU A 163 -12.68 -17.12 4.13
C GLU A 163 -13.03 -15.65 3.87
N LEU A 164 -12.12 -14.91 3.21
CA LEU A 164 -12.25 -13.46 3.01
C LEU A 164 -12.36 -13.11 1.53
N THR A 165 -13.15 -12.09 1.24
CA THR A 165 -13.18 -11.42 -0.06
C THR A 165 -12.20 -10.26 -0.05
N ALA A 166 -11.16 -10.33 -0.89
CA ALA A 166 -10.16 -9.28 -1.04
C ALA A 166 -10.59 -8.25 -2.09
N THR A 167 -10.30 -6.99 -1.81
CA THR A 167 -10.46 -5.87 -2.74
C THR A 167 -9.18 -5.04 -2.73
N VAL A 168 -8.53 -4.91 -3.89
CA VAL A 168 -7.37 -4.01 -4.04
C VAL A 168 -7.88 -2.57 -4.06
N ILE A 169 -7.33 -1.71 -3.20
CA ILE A 169 -7.74 -0.29 -3.10
C ILE A 169 -6.67 0.67 -3.63
N ALA A 170 -5.41 0.23 -3.67
CA ALA A 170 -4.27 0.98 -4.16
C ALA A 170 -3.11 0.03 -4.47
N GLN A 171 -2.09 0.53 -5.19
CA GLN A 171 -0.79 -0.13 -5.28
C GLN A 171 0.28 0.78 -4.67
N ASP A 172 1.21 0.19 -3.94
CA ASP A 172 2.35 0.87 -3.34
C ASP A 172 3.62 0.47 -4.09
N GLY A 173 4.17 1.42 -4.87
CA GLY A 173 5.46 1.25 -5.52
C GLY A 173 6.58 1.29 -4.48
N ILE A 174 7.52 0.35 -4.57
CA ILE A 174 8.68 0.26 -3.67
C ILE A 174 9.92 0.70 -4.42
N ALA A 175 10.49 1.83 -4.05
CA ALA A 175 11.78 2.28 -4.54
C ALA A 175 12.91 1.67 -3.68
N VAL A 176 13.83 0.97 -4.32
CA VAL A 176 15.11 0.59 -3.68
C VAL A 176 16.01 1.82 -3.71
N VAL A 177 16.57 2.19 -2.57
CA VAL A 177 17.30 3.44 -2.42
C VAL A 177 18.69 3.23 -1.83
N VAL A 178 19.62 4.05 -2.28
CA VAL A 178 20.99 4.14 -1.76
C VAL A 178 21.33 5.59 -1.43
N ASN A 179 22.48 5.81 -0.77
CA ASN A 179 22.99 7.16 -0.55
C ASN A 179 23.29 7.86 -1.90
N ASN A 180 23.12 9.18 -1.96
CA ASN A 180 23.40 9.97 -3.17
C ASN A 180 24.86 9.86 -3.66
N ASN A 181 25.82 9.53 -2.78
CA ASN A 181 27.22 9.31 -3.12
C ASN A 181 27.52 7.89 -3.63
N ASN A 182 26.59 6.95 -3.51
CA ASN A 182 26.77 5.59 -4.00
C ASN A 182 26.86 5.58 -5.54
N PRO A 183 27.85 4.92 -6.17
CA PRO A 183 28.02 4.94 -7.63
C PRO A 183 26.99 4.08 -8.38
N ILE A 184 26.31 3.15 -7.72
CA ILE A 184 25.35 2.24 -8.35
C ILE A 184 24.08 3.00 -8.74
N ASP A 185 23.63 2.80 -10.00
CA ASP A 185 22.39 3.41 -10.53
C ASP A 185 21.32 2.35 -10.89
N ASN A 186 21.72 1.09 -10.98
CA ASN A 186 20.84 0.00 -11.38
C ASN A 186 21.22 -1.30 -10.67
N LEU A 187 20.23 -2.07 -10.26
CA LEU A 187 20.37 -3.45 -9.80
C LEU A 187 19.37 -4.34 -10.55
N THR A 188 19.69 -5.62 -10.68
CA THR A 188 18.68 -6.59 -11.06
C THR A 188 17.84 -6.99 -9.82
N LYS A 189 16.65 -7.50 -10.05
CA LYS A 189 15.79 -8.03 -8.99
C LYS A 189 16.48 -9.13 -8.19
N ASP A 190 17.29 -9.98 -8.86
CA ASP A 190 18.05 -11.04 -8.19
C ASP A 190 19.19 -10.47 -7.34
N GLN A 191 19.87 -9.41 -7.79
CA GLN A 191 20.90 -8.72 -6.98
C GLN A 191 20.28 -8.09 -5.73
N VAL A 192 19.12 -7.43 -5.85
CA VAL A 192 18.38 -6.90 -4.70
C VAL A 192 18.08 -8.02 -3.70
N LYS A 193 17.54 -9.14 -4.18
CA LYS A 193 17.27 -10.31 -3.32
C LYS A 193 18.53 -10.81 -2.64
N SER A 194 19.63 -11.00 -3.39
CA SER A 194 20.91 -11.50 -2.86
C SER A 194 21.49 -10.60 -1.77
N ILE A 195 21.38 -9.26 -1.93
CA ILE A 195 21.79 -8.30 -0.90
C ILE A 195 20.93 -8.45 0.37
N TYR A 196 19.61 -8.49 0.24
CA TYR A 196 18.72 -8.53 1.41
C TYR A 196 18.72 -9.86 2.15
N VAL A 197 19.11 -10.97 1.51
CA VAL A 197 19.32 -12.27 2.19
C VAL A 197 20.75 -12.46 2.69
N GLY A 198 21.65 -11.48 2.45
CA GLY A 198 23.03 -11.49 2.95
C GLY A 198 23.99 -12.36 2.15
N GLU A 199 23.66 -12.75 0.93
CA GLU A 199 24.55 -13.50 0.00
C GLU A 199 25.55 -12.56 -0.65
N THR A 200 25.16 -11.32 -0.99
CA THR A 200 26.00 -10.24 -1.50
C THR A 200 26.24 -9.22 -0.40
N THR A 201 27.51 -8.96 -0.07
CA THR A 201 27.91 -8.11 1.06
C THR A 201 28.78 -6.94 0.68
N SER A 202 29.17 -6.81 -0.59
CA SER A 202 29.99 -5.74 -1.12
C SER A 202 29.42 -5.19 -2.43
N TRP A 203 29.47 -3.86 -2.58
CA TRP A 203 29.06 -3.18 -3.82
C TRP A 203 29.89 -3.62 -5.05
N SER A 204 31.14 -3.98 -4.86
CA SER A 204 32.00 -4.49 -5.94
C SER A 204 31.53 -5.83 -6.54
N GLU A 205 30.58 -6.51 -5.91
CA GLU A 205 30.00 -7.77 -6.42
C GLU A 205 28.82 -7.53 -7.37
N VAL A 206 28.33 -6.28 -7.46
CA VAL A 206 27.14 -5.92 -8.25
C VAL A 206 27.42 -4.83 -9.30
N GLU A 207 28.68 -4.37 -9.40
CA GLU A 207 29.16 -3.44 -10.43
C GLU A 207 29.22 -4.09 -11.83
#